data_eb291d6a29b0b32391a03f56e40a0589
#
_entry.id   eb291d6a29b0b32391a03f56e40a0589
#
_cell.length_a   1.000
_cell.length_b   1.000
_cell.length_c   1.000
_cell.angle_alpha   90.00
_cell.angle_beta   90.00
_cell.angle_gamma   90.00
#
_symmetry.space_group_name_H-M   'P 1'
#
loop_
_entity.id
_entity.type
_entity.pdbx_description
1 polymer ?
#
loop_
_entity_poly.entity_id
_entity_poly.type
_entity_poly.pdbx_seq_one_letter_code
_entity_poly.pdbx_strand_id
1 'polypeptide(L)'
;WLFLLLWAVPALLYSAEPTFTEKDGKRWYDIRQFGVEGQGWSDVVAPYDRLPKKAEGVVRGAVWSLSRHSAGMAVRFVTDATSIYAHWTLTQAGLAMPHMPATGVSGLDLYAKDDQGTWRWVANGRPAAQDNSNTLVDGLRPGRREYMLYLPLYNGVTAVELGVPSTNTIEDAPDYSAERAKPIVFYGTSITHGGCASRPGMVYTAILGRWYQRPVINLGFSGNGRMEPEVTALMAELDAAVYVLDCCPNLGGQQTAERTRPLVNQLRAAH
;
A
#
# COMPACT_ATOMS: atom_id res chain seq x y z
N TRP A 1 -31.49 -30.09 -40.28
CA TRP A 1 -30.34 -29.73 -39.43
C TRP A 1 -30.76 -28.59 -38.51
N LEU A 2 -31.06 -28.94 -37.23
CA LEU A 2 -31.44 -28.00 -36.19
C LEU A 2 -30.15 -27.55 -35.48
N PHE A 3 -29.75 -26.30 -35.61
CA PHE A 3 -28.66 -25.72 -34.84
C PHE A 3 -29.20 -25.22 -33.49
N LEU A 4 -28.85 -25.89 -32.41
CA LEU A 4 -29.04 -25.42 -31.04
C LEU A 4 -27.97 -24.39 -30.74
N LEU A 5 -28.32 -23.12 -30.69
CA LEU A 5 -27.49 -22.03 -30.15
C LEU A 5 -27.52 -22.11 -28.63
N LEU A 6 -26.46 -22.65 -28.05
CA LEU A 6 -26.19 -22.57 -26.60
C LEU A 6 -25.74 -21.13 -26.27
N TRP A 7 -26.60 -20.38 -25.64
CA TRP A 7 -26.26 -19.11 -25.01
C TRP A 7 -25.47 -19.41 -23.73
N ALA A 8 -24.17 -19.15 -23.74
CA ALA A 8 -23.36 -19.13 -22.54
C ALA A 8 -23.73 -17.86 -21.74
N VAL A 9 -24.51 -18.01 -20.68
CA VAL A 9 -24.74 -16.96 -19.70
C VAL A 9 -23.41 -16.80 -18.93
N PRO A 10 -22.77 -15.61 -18.93
CA PRO A 10 -21.58 -15.40 -18.11
C PRO A 10 -21.98 -15.59 -16.65
N ALA A 11 -21.31 -16.52 -15.97
CA ALA A 11 -21.44 -16.66 -14.51
C ALA A 11 -20.91 -15.34 -13.90
N LEU A 12 -21.81 -14.55 -13.33
CA LEU A 12 -21.45 -13.48 -12.44
C LEU A 12 -20.71 -14.13 -11.27
N LEU A 13 -19.40 -13.92 -11.20
CA LEU A 13 -18.61 -14.23 -10.02
C LEU A 13 -19.12 -13.30 -8.91
N TYR A 14 -20.02 -13.81 -8.09
CA TYR A 14 -20.47 -13.14 -6.88
C TYR A 14 -19.26 -13.16 -5.92
N SER A 15 -18.60 -12.03 -5.75
CA SER A 15 -17.68 -11.82 -4.64
C SER A 15 -18.48 -12.03 -3.36
N ALA A 16 -17.97 -12.84 -2.44
CA ALA A 16 -18.61 -13.01 -1.13
C ALA A 16 -18.67 -11.65 -0.43
N GLU A 17 -19.81 -11.35 0.20
CA GLU A 17 -19.94 -10.10 0.97
C GLU A 17 -18.84 -10.05 2.04
N PRO A 18 -18.20 -8.87 2.25
CA PRO A 18 -17.17 -8.70 3.27
C PRO A 18 -17.71 -9.05 4.66
N THR A 19 -16.95 -9.83 5.40
CA THR A 19 -17.29 -10.20 6.77
C THR A 19 -16.94 -9.08 7.74
N PHE A 20 -17.71 -8.91 8.81
CA PHE A 20 -17.48 -7.89 9.80
C PHE A 20 -17.75 -8.38 11.23
N THR A 21 -17.17 -7.71 12.21
CA THR A 21 -17.51 -7.82 13.61
C THR A 21 -18.34 -6.62 14.01
N GLU A 22 -19.49 -6.83 14.67
CA GLU A 22 -20.30 -5.73 15.16
C GLU A 22 -19.97 -5.46 16.64
N LYS A 23 -19.53 -4.22 16.93
CA LYS A 23 -19.17 -3.79 18.28
C LYS A 23 -19.42 -2.29 18.45
N ASP A 24 -20.06 -1.92 19.57
CA ASP A 24 -20.33 -0.52 19.96
C ASP A 24 -21.05 0.28 18.87
N GLY A 25 -22.05 -0.32 18.20
CA GLY A 25 -22.82 0.27 17.12
C GLY A 25 -22.05 0.50 15.81
N LYS A 26 -20.95 -0.19 15.63
CA LYS A 26 -20.09 -0.13 14.44
C LYS A 26 -19.86 -1.51 13.87
N ARG A 27 -19.70 -1.57 12.54
CA ARG A 27 -19.18 -2.73 11.83
C ARG A 27 -17.70 -2.53 11.56
N TRP A 28 -16.89 -3.48 12.01
CA TRP A 28 -15.44 -3.50 11.86
C TRP A 28 -15.03 -4.55 10.83
N TYR A 29 -14.23 -4.13 9.87
CA TYR A 29 -13.78 -4.93 8.74
C TYR A 29 -12.25 -5.01 8.72
N ASP A 30 -11.67 -6.21 8.66
CA ASP A 30 -10.26 -6.38 8.36
C ASP A 30 -9.98 -5.89 6.93
N ILE A 31 -9.05 -4.96 6.76
CA ILE A 31 -8.76 -4.35 5.46
C ILE A 31 -8.26 -5.34 4.40
N ARG A 32 -7.74 -6.49 4.82
CA ARG A 32 -7.24 -7.53 3.89
C ARG A 32 -8.34 -8.09 2.99
N GLN A 33 -9.59 -7.99 3.39
CA GLN A 33 -10.73 -8.43 2.60
C GLN A 33 -10.92 -7.60 1.33
N PHE A 34 -10.47 -6.35 1.32
CA PHE A 34 -10.61 -5.41 0.20
C PHE A 34 -9.37 -5.38 -0.71
N GLY A 35 -8.41 -6.29 -0.50
CA GLY A 35 -7.15 -6.30 -1.23
C GLY A 35 -6.19 -5.17 -0.81
N VAL A 36 -5.08 -5.53 -0.18
CA VAL A 36 -4.03 -4.56 0.16
C VAL A 36 -3.17 -4.30 -1.06
N GLU A 37 -3.21 -3.07 -1.57
CA GLU A 37 -2.34 -2.60 -2.65
C GLU A 37 -0.92 -2.33 -2.14
N GLY A 38 0.05 -2.33 -3.05
CA GLY A 38 1.46 -2.03 -2.73
C GLY A 38 2.26 -3.25 -2.30
N GLN A 39 1.64 -4.41 -2.17
CA GLN A 39 2.31 -5.68 -1.94
C GLN A 39 2.64 -6.35 -3.29
N GLY A 40 3.92 -6.56 -3.56
CA GLY A 40 4.38 -7.15 -4.84
C GLY A 40 4.25 -8.67 -4.88
N TRP A 41 4.15 -9.33 -3.73
CA TRP A 41 4.11 -10.79 -3.59
C TRP A 41 3.08 -11.20 -2.54
N SER A 42 2.40 -12.31 -2.78
CA SER A 42 1.46 -12.92 -1.83
C SER A 42 2.14 -13.87 -0.83
N ASP A 43 3.30 -14.43 -1.19
CA ASP A 43 4.10 -15.32 -0.34
C ASP A 43 5.00 -14.51 0.60
N VAL A 44 4.42 -13.92 1.63
CA VAL A 44 5.09 -13.08 2.64
C VAL A 44 5.10 -13.77 4.02
N VAL A 45 5.97 -13.33 4.93
CA VAL A 45 6.03 -13.87 6.30
C VAL A 45 4.93 -13.30 7.18
N ALA A 46 4.66 -11.99 7.06
CA ALA A 46 3.55 -11.35 7.72
C ALA A 46 2.70 -10.55 6.70
N PRO A 47 1.40 -10.35 6.94
CA PRO A 47 0.45 -9.85 5.96
C PRO A 47 0.82 -8.52 5.29
N TYR A 48 1.64 -7.72 5.95
CA TYR A 48 2.00 -6.37 5.48
C TYR A 48 3.51 -6.22 5.22
N ASP A 49 4.20 -7.33 4.92
CA ASP A 49 5.58 -7.31 4.49
C ASP A 49 5.70 -6.92 3.02
N ARG A 50 6.75 -6.18 2.69
CA ARG A 50 7.01 -5.68 1.33
C ARG A 50 7.83 -6.63 0.46
N LEU A 51 8.53 -7.60 1.04
CA LEU A 51 9.29 -8.63 0.32
C LEU A 51 8.73 -10.03 0.56
N PRO A 52 8.86 -10.94 -0.41
CA PRO A 52 8.41 -12.33 -0.26
C PRO A 52 9.27 -13.09 0.75
N LYS A 53 8.70 -14.13 1.36
CA LYS A 53 9.39 -14.99 2.33
C LYS A 53 10.74 -15.50 1.85
N LYS A 54 10.87 -15.84 0.58
CA LYS A 54 12.14 -16.33 -0.01
C LYS A 54 13.27 -15.30 -0.01
N ALA A 55 12.99 -14.02 0.27
CA ALA A 55 14.00 -12.97 0.41
C ALA A 55 14.76 -13.05 1.75
N GLU A 56 14.19 -13.73 2.76
CA GLU A 56 14.83 -13.92 4.06
C GLU A 56 16.14 -14.69 3.92
N GLY A 57 17.22 -14.13 4.46
CA GLY A 57 18.57 -14.72 4.33
C GLY A 57 19.22 -14.57 2.94
N VAL A 58 18.49 -14.06 1.94
CA VAL A 58 19.00 -13.79 0.59
C VAL A 58 19.39 -12.32 0.44
N VAL A 59 18.46 -11.41 0.74
CA VAL A 59 18.79 -9.98 0.79
C VAL A 59 19.53 -9.65 2.09
N ARG A 60 20.28 -8.53 2.10
CA ARG A 60 20.97 -8.10 3.33
C ARG A 60 19.98 -7.95 4.50
N GLY A 61 20.43 -8.30 5.72
CA GLY A 61 19.61 -8.24 6.92
C GLY A 61 18.96 -6.87 7.16
N ALA A 62 19.64 -5.76 6.82
CA ALA A 62 19.06 -4.42 6.93
C ALA A 62 17.92 -4.18 5.91
N VAL A 63 18.02 -4.71 4.69
CA VAL A 63 16.94 -4.65 3.68
C VAL A 63 15.76 -5.50 4.16
N TRP A 64 16.02 -6.71 4.66
CA TRP A 64 15.00 -7.59 5.22
C TRP A 64 14.26 -6.92 6.39
N SER A 65 14.98 -6.36 7.37
CA SER A 65 14.36 -5.66 8.50
C SER A 65 13.48 -4.49 8.04
N LEU A 66 13.95 -3.68 7.08
CA LEU A 66 13.19 -2.56 6.54
C LEU A 66 11.99 -3.00 5.70
N SER A 67 12.03 -4.19 5.10
CA SER A 67 10.90 -4.73 4.34
C SER A 67 9.68 -5.06 5.20
N ARG A 68 9.86 -5.14 6.53
CA ARG A 68 8.80 -5.37 7.51
C ARG A 68 7.97 -4.11 7.82
N HIS A 69 8.39 -2.94 7.32
CA HIS A 69 7.58 -1.73 7.36
C HIS A 69 6.54 -1.74 6.23
N SER A 70 5.36 -1.17 6.48
CA SER A 70 4.23 -1.18 5.54
C SER A 70 4.23 -0.04 4.52
N ALA A 71 5.39 0.60 4.30
CA ALA A 71 5.53 1.75 3.40
C ALA A 71 5.00 1.47 1.98
N GLY A 72 4.15 2.35 1.48
CA GLY A 72 3.56 2.24 0.15
C GLY A 72 2.33 1.34 0.07
N MET A 73 2.00 0.61 1.14
CA MET A 73 0.76 -0.16 1.17
C MET A 73 -0.44 0.73 1.43
N ALA A 74 -1.54 0.38 0.80
CA ALA A 74 -2.82 1.05 0.96
C ALA A 74 -3.97 0.08 0.74
N VAL A 75 -5.16 0.46 1.19
CA VAL A 75 -6.39 -0.22 0.83
C VAL A 75 -7.35 0.78 0.19
N ARG A 76 -7.99 0.39 -0.92
CA ARG A 76 -9.11 1.14 -1.50
C ARG A 76 -10.42 0.46 -1.12
N PHE A 77 -11.40 1.27 -0.81
CA PHE A 77 -12.72 0.79 -0.43
C PHE A 77 -13.79 1.83 -0.78
N VAL A 78 -15.05 1.41 -0.75
CA VAL A 78 -16.20 2.29 -0.97
C VAL A 78 -17.12 2.23 0.24
N THR A 79 -17.62 3.38 0.67
CA THR A 79 -18.67 3.47 1.68
C THR A 79 -19.50 4.75 1.49
N ASP A 80 -20.72 4.73 1.99
CA ASP A 80 -21.62 5.90 2.10
C ASP A 80 -21.67 6.46 3.53
N ALA A 81 -20.86 5.90 4.42
CA ALA A 81 -20.82 6.29 5.84
C ALA A 81 -20.44 7.76 6.02
N THR A 82 -21.06 8.40 6.99
CA THR A 82 -20.75 9.78 7.40
C THR A 82 -19.63 9.85 8.42
N SER A 83 -19.22 8.71 8.97
CA SER A 83 -18.11 8.58 9.92
C SER A 83 -17.30 7.34 9.61
N ILE A 84 -15.96 7.46 9.66
CA ILE A 84 -15.02 6.36 9.43
C ILE A 84 -14.10 6.27 10.64
N TYR A 85 -13.95 5.06 11.14
CA TYR A 85 -13.09 4.71 12.27
C TYR A 85 -11.98 3.79 11.80
N ALA A 86 -10.85 3.78 12.51
CA ALA A 86 -9.79 2.81 12.29
C ALA A 86 -9.28 2.26 13.62
N HIS A 87 -8.96 0.97 13.59
CA HIS A 87 -8.18 0.28 14.62
C HIS A 87 -6.95 -0.32 13.96
N TRP A 88 -5.75 -0.07 14.51
CA TRP A 88 -4.52 -0.64 13.96
C TRP A 88 -3.50 -0.93 15.05
N THR A 89 -2.83 -2.06 14.90
CA THR A 89 -1.76 -2.51 15.79
C THR A 89 -0.43 -2.44 15.06
N LEU A 90 0.53 -1.73 15.64
CA LEU A 90 1.87 -1.53 15.11
C LEU A 90 2.79 -2.70 15.49
N THR A 91 3.80 -2.97 14.67
CA THR A 91 4.82 -3.98 14.99
C THR A 91 5.78 -3.51 16.07
N GLN A 92 6.00 -2.18 16.20
CA GLN A 92 6.94 -1.59 17.13
C GLN A 92 6.28 -0.51 17.98
N ALA A 93 6.70 -0.39 19.25
CA ALA A 93 6.19 0.61 20.18
C ALA A 93 6.73 2.03 19.91
N GLY A 94 7.82 2.18 19.16
CA GLY A 94 8.38 3.47 18.78
C GLY A 94 7.51 4.16 17.75
N LEU A 95 6.82 5.25 18.14
CA LEU A 95 5.81 5.90 17.30
C LEU A 95 6.38 6.93 16.34
N ALA A 96 7.50 7.57 16.67
CA ALA A 96 8.11 8.68 15.93
C ALA A 96 9.63 8.50 15.84
N MET A 97 10.25 9.26 14.96
CA MET A 97 11.72 9.39 14.88
C MET A 97 12.11 10.84 15.19
N PRO A 98 13.36 11.14 15.61
CA PRO A 98 13.76 12.51 15.94
C PRO A 98 13.53 13.53 14.82
N HIS A 99 13.51 13.08 13.57
CA HIS A 99 13.37 13.90 12.36
C HIS A 99 12.07 13.61 11.59
N MET A 100 11.17 12.78 12.13
CA MET A 100 9.94 12.38 11.43
C MET A 100 8.78 12.24 12.41
N PRO A 101 7.62 12.89 12.17
CA PRO A 101 6.49 12.85 13.09
C PRO A 101 5.84 11.46 13.17
N ALA A 102 5.20 11.18 14.29
CA ALA A 102 4.46 9.94 14.51
C ALA A 102 3.41 9.66 13.42
N THR A 103 2.78 10.70 12.89
CA THR A 103 1.79 10.59 11.80
C THR A 103 2.37 10.03 10.51
N GLY A 104 3.67 10.26 10.24
CA GLY A 104 4.36 9.67 9.09
C GLY A 104 4.96 8.30 9.41
N VAL A 105 5.60 8.17 10.59
CA VAL A 105 6.26 6.92 11.01
C VAL A 105 5.25 5.80 11.21
N SER A 106 4.16 6.06 11.96
CA SER A 106 3.25 5.06 12.53
C SER A 106 1.76 5.34 12.30
N GLY A 107 1.45 6.43 11.60
CA GLY A 107 0.06 6.87 11.36
C GLY A 107 -0.56 6.27 10.11
N LEU A 108 -1.89 6.39 10.04
CA LEU A 108 -2.69 6.10 8.85
C LEU A 108 -3.01 7.41 8.12
N ASP A 109 -3.28 7.34 6.80
CA ASP A 109 -3.58 8.55 6.02
C ASP A 109 -4.72 8.30 5.02
N LEU A 110 -5.86 8.98 5.21
CA LEU A 110 -7.10 8.75 4.49
C LEU A 110 -7.33 9.80 3.41
N TYR A 111 -7.61 9.34 2.20
CA TYR A 111 -8.03 10.12 1.04
C TYR A 111 -9.40 9.66 0.55
N ALA A 112 -10.14 10.55 -0.10
CA ALA A 112 -11.38 10.24 -0.81
C ALA A 112 -11.34 10.81 -2.22
N LYS A 113 -12.02 10.19 -3.17
CA LYS A 113 -12.28 10.77 -4.48
C LYS A 113 -13.41 11.80 -4.39
N ASP A 114 -13.19 12.97 -4.97
CA ASP A 114 -14.25 13.96 -5.21
C ASP A 114 -15.12 13.57 -6.42
N ASP A 115 -16.16 14.34 -6.69
CA ASP A 115 -17.10 14.11 -7.80
C ASP A 115 -16.43 14.20 -9.20
N GLN A 116 -15.20 14.72 -9.27
CA GLN A 116 -14.38 14.79 -10.48
C GLN A 116 -13.39 13.61 -10.58
N GLY A 117 -13.42 12.67 -9.63
CA GLY A 117 -12.50 11.54 -9.56
C GLY A 117 -11.08 11.90 -9.06
N THR A 118 -10.90 13.09 -8.50
CA THR A 118 -9.63 13.54 -7.95
C THR A 118 -9.50 13.16 -6.48
N TRP A 119 -8.36 12.58 -6.10
CA TRP A 119 -8.06 12.23 -4.71
C TRP A 119 -7.85 13.48 -3.86
N ARG A 120 -8.62 13.61 -2.79
CA ARG A 120 -8.53 14.69 -1.79
C ARG A 120 -8.20 14.09 -0.43
N TRP A 121 -7.33 14.76 0.28
CA TRP A 121 -7.04 14.39 1.66
C TRP A 121 -8.25 14.60 2.56
N VAL A 122 -8.50 13.64 3.46
CA VAL A 122 -9.63 13.67 4.42
C VAL A 122 -9.12 13.79 5.85
N ALA A 123 -8.28 12.84 6.27
CA ALA A 123 -7.87 12.76 7.67
C ALA A 123 -6.60 11.90 7.83
N ASN A 124 -5.99 11.95 9.00
CA ASN A 124 -4.96 11.02 9.39
C ASN A 124 -5.29 10.34 10.74
N GLY A 125 -4.93 9.07 10.87
CA GLY A 125 -4.90 8.34 12.12
C GLY A 125 -3.63 8.70 12.88
N ARG A 126 -3.77 9.29 14.09
CA ARG A 126 -2.65 9.67 14.95
C ARG A 126 -2.35 8.55 15.92
N PRO A 127 -1.18 7.92 15.85
CA PRO A 127 -0.83 6.88 16.80
C PRO A 127 -0.55 7.49 18.18
N ALA A 128 -1.07 6.84 19.22
CA ALA A 128 -0.82 7.20 20.63
C ALA A 128 -0.15 6.06 21.40
N ALA A 129 -0.23 4.84 20.88
CA ALA A 129 0.33 3.63 21.45
C ALA A 129 0.70 2.64 20.32
N GLN A 130 1.12 1.44 20.69
CA GLN A 130 1.31 0.35 19.72
C GLN A 130 -0.04 -0.16 19.19
N ASP A 131 -1.06 -0.16 20.03
CA ASP A 131 -2.45 -0.46 19.66
C ASP A 131 -3.29 0.83 19.68
N ASN A 132 -3.98 1.11 18.58
CA ASN A 132 -4.61 2.40 18.34
C ASN A 132 -6.05 2.23 17.87
N SER A 133 -6.93 3.10 18.36
CA SER A 133 -8.31 3.21 17.88
C SER A 133 -8.66 4.69 17.74
N ASN A 134 -9.00 5.13 16.54
CA ASN A 134 -9.34 6.53 16.25
C ASN A 134 -10.64 6.65 15.46
N THR A 135 -11.38 7.73 15.71
CA THR A 135 -12.26 8.29 14.70
C THR A 135 -11.38 9.01 13.67
N LEU A 136 -11.31 8.48 12.45
CA LEU A 136 -10.56 9.15 11.38
C LEU A 136 -11.28 10.42 10.94
N VAL A 137 -12.56 10.30 10.68
CA VAL A 137 -13.42 11.42 10.26
C VAL A 137 -14.84 11.22 10.74
N ASP A 138 -15.53 12.31 11.03
CA ASP A 138 -16.94 12.38 11.36
C ASP A 138 -17.60 13.56 10.65
N GLY A 139 -18.92 13.50 10.44
CA GLY A 139 -19.69 14.57 9.81
C GLY A 139 -19.46 14.73 8.31
N LEU A 140 -19.06 13.67 7.62
CA LEU A 140 -19.00 13.66 6.16
C LEU A 140 -20.42 13.86 5.59
N ARG A 141 -20.50 14.53 4.43
CA ARG A 141 -21.77 14.59 3.69
C ARG A 141 -22.20 13.17 3.29
N PRO A 142 -23.48 12.82 3.41
CA PRO A 142 -23.98 11.55 2.91
C PRO A 142 -23.64 11.35 1.43
N GLY A 143 -23.37 10.12 1.04
CA GLY A 143 -23.11 9.74 -0.35
C GLY A 143 -21.97 8.74 -0.49
N ARG A 144 -22.13 7.83 -1.41
CA ARG A 144 -21.17 6.76 -1.70
C ARG A 144 -19.91 7.34 -2.34
N ARG A 145 -18.74 7.05 -1.76
CA ARG A 145 -17.42 7.52 -2.25
C ARG A 145 -16.40 6.43 -2.17
N GLU A 146 -15.43 6.49 -3.06
CA GLU A 146 -14.22 5.68 -3.02
C GLU A 146 -13.18 6.37 -2.11
N TYR A 147 -12.60 5.59 -1.22
CA TYR A 147 -11.57 6.00 -0.28
C TYR A 147 -10.27 5.22 -0.50
N MET A 148 -9.15 5.79 -0.06
CA MET A 148 -7.84 5.14 -0.01
C MET A 148 -7.20 5.43 1.34
N LEU A 149 -6.89 4.37 2.09
CA LEU A 149 -6.20 4.44 3.38
C LEU A 149 -4.77 3.93 3.22
N TYR A 150 -3.79 4.81 3.40
CA TYR A 150 -2.38 4.46 3.40
C TYR A 150 -1.92 4.01 4.78
N LEU A 151 -0.99 3.03 4.80
CA LEU A 151 -0.40 2.44 5.99
C LEU A 151 0.91 3.14 6.38
N PRO A 152 1.43 2.92 7.62
CA PRO A 152 2.64 3.54 8.14
C PRO A 152 3.88 3.39 7.26
N LEU A 153 4.77 4.39 7.28
CA LEU A 153 5.99 4.40 6.46
C LEU A 153 7.19 3.74 7.13
N TYR A 154 7.43 4.04 8.43
CA TYR A 154 8.64 3.56 9.16
C TYR A 154 8.30 2.63 10.33
N ASN A 155 7.07 2.14 10.39
CA ASN A 155 6.60 1.07 11.25
C ASN A 155 5.84 0.05 10.41
N GLY A 156 5.75 -1.18 10.85
CA GLY A 156 4.84 -2.16 10.28
C GLY A 156 3.51 -2.15 11.03
N VAL A 157 2.53 -2.81 10.45
CA VAL A 157 1.27 -3.13 11.12
C VAL A 157 1.08 -4.65 11.18
N THR A 158 0.46 -5.14 12.24
CA THR A 158 0.07 -6.55 12.37
C THR A 158 -1.40 -6.75 12.06
N ALA A 159 -2.22 -5.73 12.32
CA ALA A 159 -3.66 -5.72 12.04
C ALA A 159 -4.09 -4.29 11.71
N VAL A 160 -5.05 -4.16 10.81
CA VAL A 160 -5.74 -2.91 10.51
C VAL A 160 -7.20 -3.22 10.23
N GLU A 161 -8.10 -2.54 10.93
CA GLU A 161 -9.54 -2.64 10.73
C GLU A 161 -10.12 -1.26 10.43
N LEU A 162 -11.09 -1.23 9.53
CA LEU A 162 -11.93 -0.06 9.26
C LEU A 162 -13.30 -0.25 9.90
N GLY A 163 -13.78 0.78 10.59
CA GLY A 163 -15.10 0.81 11.20
C GLY A 163 -16.01 1.83 10.55
N VAL A 164 -17.28 1.47 10.39
CA VAL A 164 -18.37 2.38 9.99
C VAL A 164 -19.58 2.18 10.90
N PRO A 165 -20.53 3.15 11.00
CA PRO A 165 -21.77 2.92 11.75
C PRO A 165 -22.45 1.63 11.30
N SER A 166 -23.12 0.90 12.20
CA SER A 166 -23.76 -0.40 11.89
C SER A 166 -24.87 -0.33 10.83
N THR A 167 -25.32 0.88 10.49
CA THR A 167 -26.26 1.12 9.39
C THR A 167 -25.61 1.22 8.02
N ASN A 168 -24.27 1.27 7.95
CA ASN A 168 -23.49 1.39 6.73
C ASN A 168 -22.64 0.13 6.47
N THR A 169 -22.12 0.01 5.26
CA THR A 169 -21.25 -1.07 4.83
C THR A 169 -19.96 -0.52 4.22
N ILE A 170 -18.94 -1.36 4.16
CA ILE A 170 -17.74 -1.14 3.34
C ILE A 170 -17.79 -2.16 2.21
N GLU A 171 -17.50 -1.71 1.00
CA GLU A 171 -17.50 -2.50 -0.22
C GLU A 171 -16.13 -2.41 -0.91
N ASP A 172 -15.84 -3.35 -1.80
CA ASP A 172 -14.66 -3.30 -2.65
C ASP A 172 -14.67 -2.04 -3.53
N ALA A 173 -13.49 -1.43 -3.70
CA ALA A 173 -13.33 -0.38 -4.68
C ALA A 173 -13.35 -0.97 -6.10
N PRO A 174 -13.79 -0.19 -7.11
CA PRO A 174 -13.69 -0.61 -8.50
C PRO A 174 -12.24 -0.92 -8.90
N ASP A 175 -12.05 -1.94 -9.71
CA ASP A 175 -10.73 -2.27 -10.27
C ASP A 175 -10.16 -1.09 -11.08
N TYR A 176 -8.85 -1.03 -11.16
CA TYR A 176 -8.19 -0.14 -12.13
C TYR A 176 -8.53 -0.59 -13.56
N SER A 177 -8.64 0.36 -14.48
CA SER A 177 -8.76 0.00 -15.89
C SER A 177 -7.58 -0.85 -16.33
N ALA A 178 -7.78 -1.72 -17.33
CA ALA A 178 -6.72 -2.61 -17.84
C ALA A 178 -5.40 -1.87 -18.17
N GLU A 179 -5.51 -0.63 -18.68
CA GLU A 179 -4.35 0.22 -19.00
C GLU A 179 -3.59 0.71 -17.74
N ARG A 180 -4.24 0.70 -16.58
CA ARG A 180 -3.72 1.22 -15.30
C ARG A 180 -3.50 0.16 -14.23
N ALA A 181 -3.84 -1.09 -14.51
CA ALA A 181 -3.75 -2.19 -13.55
C ALA A 181 -2.30 -2.54 -13.17
N LYS A 182 -1.34 -2.38 -14.11
CA LYS A 182 0.06 -2.65 -13.81
C LYS A 182 0.66 -1.56 -12.90
N PRO A 183 1.37 -1.95 -11.83
CA PRO A 183 1.91 -1.01 -10.85
C PRO A 183 3.09 -0.19 -11.38
N ILE A 184 3.36 0.93 -10.71
CA ILE A 184 4.65 1.61 -10.76
C ILE A 184 5.50 1.03 -9.62
N VAL A 185 6.62 0.40 -9.93
CA VAL A 185 7.55 -0.16 -8.94
C VAL A 185 8.67 0.84 -8.68
N PHE A 186 8.82 1.28 -7.44
CA PHE A 186 9.89 2.19 -7.02
C PHE A 186 10.92 1.41 -6.20
N TYR A 187 12.17 1.41 -6.63
CA TYR A 187 13.29 0.92 -5.83
C TYR A 187 14.22 2.07 -5.47
N GLY A 188 14.42 2.29 -4.18
CA GLY A 188 15.17 3.48 -3.76
C GLY A 188 15.57 3.53 -2.30
N THR A 189 15.86 4.76 -1.89
CA THR A 189 16.47 5.13 -0.61
C THR A 189 15.44 5.42 0.48
N SER A 190 15.85 6.17 1.53
CA SER A 190 14.93 6.73 2.52
C SER A 190 13.90 7.68 1.91
N ILE A 191 14.24 8.37 0.82
CA ILE A 191 13.33 9.27 0.12
C ILE A 191 12.15 8.48 -0.47
N THR A 192 12.45 7.37 -1.14
CA THR A 192 11.45 6.44 -1.67
C THR A 192 10.66 5.75 -0.56
N HIS A 193 11.32 5.31 0.53
CA HIS A 193 10.68 4.72 1.71
C HIS A 193 9.64 5.69 2.32
N GLY A 194 9.87 6.98 2.23
CA GLY A 194 9.00 8.05 2.71
C GLY A 194 9.59 8.87 3.84
N GLY A 195 10.93 8.93 3.95
CA GLY A 195 11.62 9.68 4.98
C GLY A 195 11.20 11.14 5.04
N CYS A 196 10.89 11.62 6.25
CA CYS A 196 10.44 12.96 6.58
C CYS A 196 9.08 13.37 6.00
N ALA A 197 8.33 12.45 5.36
CA ALA A 197 6.95 12.74 5.00
C ALA A 197 6.09 12.91 6.26
N SER A 198 5.26 13.94 6.28
CA SER A 198 4.42 14.26 7.44
C SER A 198 3.36 13.19 7.73
N ARG A 199 2.96 12.43 6.72
CA ARG A 199 1.99 11.33 6.76
C ARG A 199 2.16 10.43 5.52
N PRO A 200 1.66 9.17 5.52
CA PRO A 200 1.93 8.20 4.47
C PRO A 200 1.60 8.62 3.04
N GLY A 201 0.47 9.24 2.81
CA GLY A 201 0.08 9.67 1.48
C GLY A 201 0.88 10.86 0.91
N MET A 202 1.80 11.44 1.70
CA MET A 202 2.67 12.56 1.26
C MET A 202 4.04 12.11 0.76
N VAL A 203 4.35 10.81 0.80
CA VAL A 203 5.52 10.31 0.09
C VAL A 203 5.30 10.46 -1.42
N TYR A 204 6.34 10.85 -2.15
CA TYR A 204 6.22 11.13 -3.58
C TYR A 204 5.68 9.94 -4.39
N THR A 205 5.97 8.71 -3.98
CA THR A 205 5.48 7.49 -4.62
C THR A 205 3.95 7.40 -4.53
N ALA A 206 3.37 7.69 -3.35
CA ALA A 206 1.93 7.74 -3.16
C ALA A 206 1.26 8.89 -3.95
N ILE A 207 1.92 10.04 -4.03
CA ILE A 207 1.44 11.19 -4.83
C ILE A 207 1.36 10.79 -6.31
N LEU A 208 2.43 10.18 -6.85
CA LEU A 208 2.46 9.72 -8.24
C LEU A 208 1.42 8.62 -8.50
N GLY A 209 1.24 7.68 -7.58
CA GLY A 209 0.19 6.66 -7.68
C GLY A 209 -1.20 7.28 -7.86
N ARG A 210 -1.54 8.28 -7.04
CA ARG A 210 -2.80 9.02 -7.15
C ARG A 210 -2.92 9.84 -8.44
N TRP A 211 -1.85 10.51 -8.87
CA TRP A 211 -1.86 11.31 -10.11
C TRP A 211 -2.04 10.46 -11.35
N TYR A 212 -1.36 9.32 -11.42
CA TYR A 212 -1.46 8.39 -12.55
C TYR A 212 -2.59 7.38 -12.40
N GLN A 213 -3.27 7.36 -11.24
CA GLN A 213 -4.32 6.39 -10.90
C GLN A 213 -3.85 4.96 -11.17
N ARG A 214 -2.70 4.59 -10.58
CA ARG A 214 -2.08 3.27 -10.68
C ARG A 214 -1.68 2.75 -9.30
N PRO A 215 -1.70 1.44 -9.09
CA PRO A 215 -1.10 0.85 -7.91
C PRO A 215 0.40 1.17 -7.86
N VAL A 216 0.96 1.24 -6.67
CA VAL A 216 2.37 1.54 -6.43
C VAL A 216 2.96 0.45 -5.56
N ILE A 217 4.11 -0.09 -5.95
CA ILE A 217 4.93 -0.96 -5.10
C ILE A 217 6.15 -0.15 -4.66
N ASN A 218 6.26 0.09 -3.35
CA ASN A 218 7.34 0.87 -2.75
C ASN A 218 8.41 -0.05 -2.18
N LEU A 219 9.53 -0.18 -2.88
CA LEU A 219 10.75 -0.88 -2.43
C LEU A 219 11.83 0.13 -2.01
N GLY A 220 11.44 1.18 -1.29
CA GLY A 220 12.36 2.08 -0.62
C GLY A 220 12.94 1.44 0.64
N PHE A 221 14.27 1.47 0.78
CA PHE A 221 14.99 0.94 1.93
C PHE A 221 15.95 2.00 2.46
N SER A 222 15.56 2.64 3.56
CA SER A 222 16.30 3.76 4.18
C SER A 222 17.77 3.43 4.42
N GLY A 223 18.69 4.17 3.79
CA GLY A 223 20.14 3.91 3.84
C GLY A 223 20.60 2.64 3.10
N ASN A 224 19.67 1.83 2.56
CA ASN A 224 19.91 0.46 2.12
C ASN A 224 19.38 0.12 0.72
N GLY A 225 18.72 1.01 0.01
CA GLY A 225 18.44 0.85 -1.42
C GLY A 225 19.72 1.12 -2.20
N ARG A 226 20.41 0.06 -2.65
CA ARG A 226 21.77 0.13 -3.18
C ARG A 226 21.98 -0.63 -4.50
N MET A 227 20.91 -0.80 -5.30
CA MET A 227 20.96 -1.51 -6.58
C MET A 227 21.56 -2.92 -6.46
N GLU A 228 21.15 -3.68 -5.44
CA GLU A 228 21.68 -5.01 -5.17
C GLU A 228 21.05 -6.05 -6.10
N PRO A 229 21.84 -7.02 -6.61
CA PRO A 229 21.37 -8.05 -7.54
C PRO A 229 20.20 -8.87 -6.96
N GLU A 230 20.25 -9.16 -5.66
CA GLU A 230 19.24 -9.97 -4.97
C GLU A 230 17.86 -9.26 -4.96
N VAL A 231 17.85 -7.96 -4.69
CA VAL A 231 16.62 -7.15 -4.74
C VAL A 231 16.15 -6.99 -6.19
N THR A 232 17.09 -6.81 -7.13
CA THR A 232 16.77 -6.69 -8.55
C THR A 232 16.15 -7.98 -9.10
N ALA A 233 16.63 -9.16 -8.65
CA ALA A 233 16.08 -10.46 -9.02
C ALA A 233 14.62 -10.59 -8.58
N LEU A 234 14.29 -10.12 -7.38
CA LEU A 234 12.91 -10.09 -6.91
C LEU A 234 12.06 -9.10 -7.72
N MET A 235 12.58 -7.92 -8.03
CA MET A 235 11.86 -6.94 -8.85
C MET A 235 11.53 -7.47 -10.25
N ALA A 236 12.42 -8.28 -10.83
CA ALA A 236 12.23 -8.89 -12.14
C ALA A 236 11.05 -9.89 -12.20
N GLU A 237 10.47 -10.26 -11.06
CA GLU A 237 9.26 -11.09 -10.98
C GLU A 237 7.97 -10.26 -11.09
N LEU A 238 8.05 -8.93 -10.95
CA LEU A 238 6.89 -8.04 -10.92
C LEU A 238 6.56 -7.55 -12.34
N ASP A 239 5.33 -7.77 -12.78
CA ASP A 239 4.85 -7.22 -14.05
C ASP A 239 4.45 -5.75 -13.89
N ALA A 240 5.43 -4.85 -13.99
CA ALA A 240 5.28 -3.43 -13.77
C ALA A 240 5.01 -2.64 -15.07
N ALA A 241 4.26 -1.53 -14.96
CA ALA A 241 4.18 -0.56 -16.03
C ALA A 241 5.48 0.24 -16.18
N VAL A 242 6.14 0.54 -15.05
CA VAL A 242 7.39 1.31 -14.97
C VAL A 242 8.18 0.89 -13.74
N TYR A 243 9.49 0.76 -13.89
CA TYR A 243 10.44 0.67 -12.77
C TYR A 243 11.15 2.01 -12.59
N VAL A 244 11.06 2.59 -11.41
CA VAL A 244 11.72 3.84 -11.02
C VAL A 244 12.86 3.52 -10.07
N LEU A 245 14.09 3.88 -10.44
CA LEU A 245 15.31 3.58 -9.71
C LEU A 245 15.86 4.84 -9.04
N ASP A 246 15.69 4.94 -7.72
CA ASP A 246 16.07 6.11 -6.90
C ASP A 246 17.09 5.70 -5.82
N CYS A 247 18.13 4.95 -6.21
CA CYS A 247 19.13 4.42 -5.28
C CYS A 247 20.39 5.28 -5.16
N CYS A 248 20.63 6.21 -6.09
CA CYS A 248 21.87 7.00 -6.17
C CYS A 248 22.27 7.69 -4.85
N PRO A 249 21.33 8.26 -4.05
CA PRO A 249 21.70 8.90 -2.78
C PRO A 249 22.35 7.98 -1.74
N ASN A 250 22.20 6.65 -1.87
CA ASN A 250 22.83 5.66 -0.98
C ASN A 250 24.14 5.06 -1.55
N LEU A 251 24.61 5.56 -2.70
CA LEU A 251 25.75 5.02 -3.44
C LEU A 251 26.78 6.11 -3.71
N GLY A 252 28.06 5.74 -3.70
CA GLY A 252 29.11 6.56 -4.30
C GLY A 252 29.06 6.48 -5.83
N GLY A 253 29.71 7.44 -6.52
CA GLY A 253 29.73 7.49 -7.99
C GLY A 253 30.22 6.20 -8.65
N GLN A 254 31.27 5.58 -8.13
CA GLN A 254 31.79 4.31 -8.61
C GLN A 254 30.74 3.19 -8.50
N GLN A 255 30.12 3.01 -7.34
CA GLN A 255 29.09 1.98 -7.14
C GLN A 255 27.87 2.20 -8.05
N THR A 256 27.48 3.46 -8.25
CA THR A 256 26.40 3.81 -9.18
C THR A 256 26.75 3.39 -10.59
N ALA A 257 27.94 3.69 -11.07
CA ALA A 257 28.42 3.31 -12.42
C ALA A 257 28.46 1.78 -12.59
N GLU A 258 28.96 1.06 -11.59
CA GLU A 258 29.11 -0.40 -11.63
C GLU A 258 27.75 -1.14 -11.57
N ARG A 259 26.75 -0.62 -10.83
CA ARG A 259 25.51 -1.36 -10.51
C ARG A 259 24.33 -1.00 -11.41
N THR A 260 24.29 0.21 -11.97
CA THR A 260 23.12 0.66 -12.75
C THR A 260 22.92 -0.18 -14.00
N ARG A 261 23.95 -0.40 -14.82
CA ARG A 261 23.83 -1.19 -16.06
C ARG A 261 23.42 -2.64 -15.81
N PRO A 262 24.03 -3.40 -14.89
CA PRO A 262 23.58 -4.75 -14.54
C PRO A 262 22.13 -4.80 -14.11
N LEU A 263 21.69 -3.89 -13.25
CA LEU A 263 20.31 -3.82 -12.77
C LEU A 263 19.33 -3.59 -13.96
N VAL A 264 19.60 -2.60 -14.80
CA VAL A 264 18.74 -2.31 -15.97
C VAL A 264 18.71 -3.49 -16.93
N ASN A 265 19.85 -4.12 -17.19
CA ASN A 265 19.91 -5.29 -18.07
C ASN A 265 19.11 -6.47 -17.51
N GLN A 266 19.16 -6.71 -16.20
CA GLN A 266 18.41 -7.77 -15.54
C GLN A 266 16.89 -7.54 -15.66
N LEU A 267 16.41 -6.31 -15.41
CA LEU A 267 15.00 -5.98 -15.57
C LEU A 267 14.54 -6.11 -17.02
N ARG A 268 15.33 -5.60 -17.98
CA ARG A 268 15.02 -5.70 -19.42
C ARG A 268 15.07 -7.12 -19.98
N ALA A 269 15.82 -8.01 -19.36
CA ALA A 269 15.84 -9.41 -19.74
C ALA A 269 14.59 -10.18 -19.29
N ALA A 270 13.90 -9.67 -18.28
CA ALA A 270 12.68 -10.27 -17.75
C ALA A 270 11.39 -9.70 -18.41
N HIS A 271 11.47 -8.49 -18.97
CA HIS A 271 10.32 -7.73 -19.52
C HIS A 271 10.67 -7.10 -20.91
#